data_62480c6bd4d5f26eca9ffbdabe61a19e
#
_entry.id   62480c6bd4d5f26eca9ffbdabe61a19e
#
_cell.length_a   1.000
_cell.length_b   1.000
_cell.length_c   1.000
_cell.angle_alpha   90.00
_cell.angle_beta   90.00
_cell.angle_gamma   90.00
#
_symmetry.space_group_name_H-M   'P 1'
#
loop_
_entity.id
_entity.type
_entity.pdbx_description
1 polymer ?
#
loop_
_entity_poly.entity_id
_entity_poly.type
_entity_poly.pdbx_seq_one_letter_code
_entity_poly.pdbx_strand_id
1 'polypeptide(L)'
;MIELTLIKAGIKNIAGVDEAGRGPCAGPLVVACVILKDPLSPDLNDVKDSKELSPKAREDLYKVVVDNSLAYSIIEVSVSEIDSLGLHKCNIEGMRRAINALSIKPEYVLTDGYPIPGLTTPNLAVWKGDQVAISISAASILAKVYRDKIMIELDQEYPNYGLAGHKGYITASHTAAIKEHGVLPIHRKSFANIAAFIDASK
;
A
#
# COMPACT_ATOMS: atom_id res chain seq x y z
N MET A 1 19.65 -9.71 4.30
CA MET A 1 19.00 -8.39 4.32
C MET A 1 19.71 -7.48 3.33
N ILE A 2 18.96 -6.92 2.37
CA ILE A 2 19.50 -6.09 1.26
C ILE A 2 20.12 -4.80 1.82
N GLU A 3 19.46 -4.18 2.80
CA GLU A 3 19.92 -2.94 3.42
C GLU A 3 21.33 -3.07 4.00
N LEU A 4 21.68 -4.20 4.62
CA LEU A 4 23.02 -4.43 5.15
C LEU A 4 24.11 -4.34 4.06
N THR A 5 23.80 -4.85 2.85
CA THR A 5 24.72 -4.77 1.71
C THR A 5 24.90 -3.32 1.23
N LEU A 6 23.79 -2.56 1.15
CA LEU A 6 23.81 -1.17 0.75
C LEU A 6 24.52 -0.29 1.78
N ILE A 7 24.30 -0.52 3.08
CA ILE A 7 24.99 0.18 4.18
C ILE A 7 26.50 -0.07 4.13
N LYS A 8 26.93 -1.32 3.90
CA LYS A 8 28.36 -1.66 3.73
C LYS A 8 28.98 -0.98 2.50
N ALA A 9 28.19 -0.66 1.48
CA ALA A 9 28.60 0.13 0.32
C ALA A 9 28.58 1.66 0.56
N GLY A 10 28.25 2.11 1.79
CA GLY A 10 28.28 3.52 2.18
C GLY A 10 26.95 4.27 1.96
N ILE A 11 25.90 3.58 1.54
CA ILE A 11 24.55 4.17 1.33
C ILE A 11 23.84 4.30 2.68
N LYS A 12 23.33 5.49 2.99
CA LYS A 12 22.73 5.81 4.30
C LYS A 12 21.21 5.87 4.26
N ASN A 13 20.66 6.58 3.27
CA ASN A 13 19.22 6.83 3.17
C ASN A 13 18.59 5.86 2.19
N ILE A 14 18.25 4.66 2.68
CA ILE A 14 17.60 3.60 1.90
C ILE A 14 16.10 3.70 2.12
N ALA A 15 15.35 3.98 1.05
CA ALA A 15 13.89 3.99 1.10
C ALA A 15 13.31 2.63 0.69
N GLY A 16 12.32 2.16 1.43
CA GLY A 16 11.45 1.07 1.04
C GLY A 16 10.09 1.59 0.58
N VAL A 17 9.52 0.99 -0.46
CA VAL A 17 8.22 1.38 -1.03
C VAL A 17 7.37 0.14 -1.22
N ASP A 18 6.11 0.22 -0.75
CA ASP A 18 5.10 -0.82 -0.97
C ASP A 18 3.70 -0.22 -1.08
N GLU A 19 2.73 -1.01 -1.55
CA GLU A 19 1.35 -0.62 -1.72
C GLU A 19 0.36 -1.54 -1.00
N ALA A 20 -0.80 -0.99 -0.67
CA ALA A 20 -1.97 -1.73 -0.22
C ALA A 20 -3.20 -1.39 -1.07
N GLY A 21 -3.98 -2.41 -1.44
CA GLY A 21 -5.25 -2.19 -2.13
C GLY A 21 -5.21 -2.39 -3.64
N ARG A 22 -4.29 -3.16 -4.20
CA ARG A 22 -4.33 -3.52 -5.65
C ARG A 22 -5.47 -4.48 -6.00
N GLY A 23 -5.69 -5.50 -5.18
CA GLY A 23 -6.70 -6.54 -5.46
C GLY A 23 -8.15 -6.17 -5.21
N PRO A 24 -8.49 -5.34 -4.22
CA PRO A 24 -9.87 -4.95 -3.94
C PRO A 24 -10.53 -4.21 -5.08
N CYS A 25 -11.85 -4.45 -5.26
CA CYS A 25 -12.68 -3.75 -6.26
C CYS A 25 -13.31 -2.45 -5.73
N ALA A 26 -13.06 -2.09 -4.47
CA ALA A 26 -13.52 -0.83 -3.86
C ALA A 26 -12.43 -0.17 -3.03
N GLY A 27 -12.51 1.15 -2.93
CA GLY A 27 -11.59 1.99 -2.17
C GLY A 27 -10.29 2.33 -2.90
N PRO A 28 -9.47 3.22 -2.32
CA PRO A 28 -8.24 3.72 -2.93
C PRO A 28 -7.14 2.66 -2.98
N LEU A 29 -6.15 2.90 -3.82
CA LEU A 29 -4.82 2.30 -3.70
C LEU A 29 -4.00 3.22 -2.78
N VAL A 30 -3.34 2.65 -1.79
CA VAL A 30 -2.47 3.41 -0.87
C VAL A 30 -1.03 2.94 -1.06
N VAL A 31 -0.12 3.88 -1.24
CA VAL A 31 1.31 3.61 -1.39
C VAL A 31 2.05 4.31 -0.26
N ALA A 32 2.94 3.60 0.41
CA ALA A 32 3.82 4.17 1.42
C ALA A 32 5.29 4.06 1.02
N CYS A 33 6.07 5.04 1.46
CA CYS A 33 7.51 5.07 1.32
C CYS A 33 8.12 5.43 2.68
N VAL A 34 9.19 4.75 3.09
CA VAL A 34 9.84 4.98 4.38
C VAL A 34 11.35 4.86 4.28
N ILE A 35 12.06 5.76 4.97
CA ILE A 35 13.49 5.67 5.27
C ILE A 35 13.60 5.41 6.77
N LEU A 36 14.14 4.27 7.15
CA LEU A 36 14.37 3.92 8.55
C LEU A 36 15.62 4.61 9.09
N LYS A 37 15.61 4.99 10.38
CA LYS A 37 16.77 5.56 11.09
C LYS A 37 17.94 4.57 11.11
N ASP A 38 17.63 3.34 11.49
CA ASP A 38 18.55 2.20 11.48
C ASP A 38 17.78 0.94 11.06
N PRO A 39 17.96 0.44 9.83
CA PRO A 39 17.32 -0.80 9.37
C PRO A 39 17.73 -2.06 10.15
N LEU A 40 18.79 -1.97 10.97
CA LEU A 40 19.28 -3.09 11.78
C LEU A 40 18.84 -2.98 13.26
N SER A 41 18.01 -1.98 13.60
CA SER A 41 17.51 -1.79 14.96
C SER A 41 16.77 -3.03 15.46
N PRO A 42 17.06 -3.49 16.70
CA PRO A 42 16.30 -4.58 17.34
C PRO A 42 14.80 -4.29 17.47
N ASP A 43 14.40 -3.02 17.54
CA ASP A 43 12.99 -2.61 17.65
C ASP A 43 12.17 -3.02 16.41
N LEU A 44 12.84 -3.27 15.28
CA LEU A 44 12.22 -3.68 14.02
C LEU A 44 12.17 -5.21 13.82
N ASN A 45 12.62 -6.01 14.78
CA ASN A 45 12.69 -7.47 14.63
C ASN A 45 11.33 -8.13 14.31
N ASP A 46 10.23 -7.55 14.79
CA ASP A 46 8.87 -8.03 14.53
C ASP A 46 8.23 -7.42 13.29
N VAL A 47 8.89 -6.49 12.60
CA VAL A 47 8.42 -5.90 11.34
C VAL A 47 8.58 -6.95 10.23
N LYS A 48 7.46 -7.51 9.80
CA LYS A 48 7.36 -8.60 8.82
C LYS A 48 6.32 -8.25 7.77
N ASP A 49 6.11 -9.16 6.81
CA ASP A 49 5.00 -9.10 5.85
C ASP A 49 3.69 -8.77 6.58
N SER A 50 3.11 -7.64 6.23
CA SER A 50 1.88 -7.12 6.85
C SER A 50 0.69 -8.10 6.78
N LYS A 51 0.71 -9.04 5.82
CA LYS A 51 -0.35 -10.03 5.62
C LYS A 51 -0.30 -11.16 6.65
N GLU A 52 0.87 -11.42 7.24
CA GLU A 52 1.06 -12.44 8.28
C GLU A 52 0.65 -11.96 9.68
N LEU A 53 0.40 -10.66 9.84
CA LEU A 53 0.11 -10.04 11.12
C LEU A 53 -1.39 -9.91 11.39
N SER A 54 -1.81 -10.05 12.67
CA SER A 54 -3.16 -9.67 13.09
C SER A 54 -3.36 -8.15 12.94
N PRO A 55 -4.62 -7.66 12.79
CA PRO A 55 -4.88 -6.22 12.71
C PRO A 55 -4.29 -5.43 13.87
N LYS A 56 -4.44 -5.93 15.11
CA LYS A 56 -3.87 -5.28 16.30
C LYS A 56 -2.34 -5.24 16.28
N ALA A 57 -1.69 -6.36 15.99
CA ALA A 57 -0.23 -6.40 15.90
C ALA A 57 0.29 -5.44 14.81
N ARG A 58 -0.45 -5.31 13.71
CA ARG A 58 -0.10 -4.39 12.62
C ARG A 58 -0.24 -2.93 13.03
N GLU A 59 -1.26 -2.58 13.81
CA GLU A 59 -1.42 -1.22 14.38
C GLU A 59 -0.33 -0.88 15.40
N ASP A 60 0.06 -1.84 16.23
CA ASP A 60 1.15 -1.64 17.20
C ASP A 60 2.49 -1.44 16.45
N LEU A 61 2.76 -2.25 15.44
CA LEU A 61 3.97 -2.11 14.61
C LEU A 61 3.95 -0.86 13.72
N TYR A 62 2.79 -0.33 13.34
CA TYR A 62 2.71 0.96 12.66
C TYR A 62 3.38 2.06 13.47
N LYS A 63 3.12 2.11 14.79
CA LYS A 63 3.75 3.09 15.69
C LYS A 63 5.25 2.87 15.78
N VAL A 64 5.68 1.62 15.93
CA VAL A 64 7.11 1.26 15.95
C VAL A 64 7.81 1.72 14.67
N VAL A 65 7.20 1.50 13.52
CA VAL A 65 7.76 1.94 12.22
C VAL A 65 7.86 3.47 12.16
N VAL A 66 6.79 4.19 12.56
CA VAL A 66 6.80 5.67 12.58
C VAL A 66 7.89 6.20 13.48
N ASP A 67 8.02 5.67 14.70
CA ASP A 67 9.00 6.09 15.69
C ASP A 67 10.45 5.79 15.25
N ASN A 68 10.65 4.74 14.46
CA ASN A 68 11.95 4.35 13.89
C ASN A 68 12.19 4.90 12.46
N SER A 69 11.29 5.73 11.94
CA SER A 69 11.46 6.36 10.63
C SER A 69 12.26 7.66 10.72
N LEU A 70 13.20 7.85 9.80
CA LEU A 70 13.87 9.11 9.53
C LEU A 70 12.95 10.04 8.71
N ALA A 71 12.25 9.46 7.74
CA ALA A 71 11.20 10.09 6.95
C ALA A 71 10.24 9.03 6.45
N TYR A 72 8.95 9.36 6.31
CA TYR A 72 7.98 8.53 5.61
C TYR A 72 6.95 9.39 4.89
N SER A 73 6.27 8.79 3.94
CA SER A 73 5.17 9.39 3.19
C SER A 73 4.11 8.35 2.89
N ILE A 74 2.86 8.79 2.79
CA ILE A 74 1.73 7.95 2.39
C ILE A 74 0.94 8.71 1.33
N ILE A 75 0.64 8.04 0.23
CA ILE A 75 -0.08 8.60 -0.92
C ILE A 75 -1.32 7.77 -1.17
N GLU A 76 -2.45 8.44 -1.26
CA GLU A 76 -3.70 7.87 -1.75
C GLU A 76 -3.81 8.09 -3.26
N VAL A 77 -4.12 7.03 -3.98
CA VAL A 77 -4.51 7.07 -5.39
C VAL A 77 -5.99 6.78 -5.45
N SER A 78 -6.76 7.73 -5.94
CA SER A 78 -8.21 7.68 -5.94
C SER A 78 -8.77 6.61 -6.90
N VAL A 79 -10.01 6.20 -6.64
CA VAL A 79 -10.75 5.29 -7.54
C VAL A 79 -10.88 5.89 -8.94
N SER A 80 -11.12 7.19 -9.06
CA SER A 80 -11.23 7.87 -10.35
C SER A 80 -9.91 7.87 -11.15
N GLU A 81 -8.76 8.02 -10.47
CA GLU A 81 -7.46 7.85 -11.14
C GLU A 81 -7.25 6.42 -11.63
N ILE A 82 -7.61 5.41 -10.80
CA ILE A 82 -7.50 4.00 -11.18
C ILE A 82 -8.37 3.68 -12.39
N ASP A 83 -9.61 4.15 -12.41
CA ASP A 83 -10.53 3.92 -13.52
C ASP A 83 -10.09 4.62 -14.81
N SER A 84 -9.47 5.79 -14.72
CA SER A 84 -9.04 6.55 -15.89
C SER A 84 -7.68 6.14 -16.46
N LEU A 85 -6.72 5.78 -15.58
CA LEU A 85 -5.33 5.54 -15.98
C LEU A 85 -4.93 4.05 -15.96
N GLY A 86 -5.74 3.22 -15.31
CA GLY A 86 -5.46 1.81 -15.07
C GLY A 86 -4.58 1.58 -13.83
N LEU A 87 -4.86 0.47 -13.14
CA LEU A 87 -4.27 0.12 -11.85
C LEU A 87 -2.73 0.06 -11.88
N HIS A 88 -2.14 -0.55 -12.91
CA HIS A 88 -0.69 -0.70 -12.97
C HIS A 88 0.02 0.65 -13.08
N LYS A 89 -0.46 1.54 -13.95
CA LYS A 89 0.10 2.90 -14.08
C LYS A 89 -0.07 3.70 -12.80
N CYS A 90 -1.23 3.60 -12.16
CA CYS A 90 -1.51 4.22 -10.86
C CYS A 90 -0.57 3.73 -9.77
N ASN A 91 -0.23 2.42 -9.75
CA ASN A 91 0.71 1.87 -8.79
C ASN A 91 2.10 2.48 -8.96
N ILE A 92 2.65 2.47 -10.16
CA ILE A 92 3.98 3.03 -10.44
C ILE A 92 4.04 4.53 -10.14
N GLU A 93 3.01 5.27 -10.53
CA GLU A 93 2.95 6.72 -10.27
C GLU A 93 2.73 7.02 -8.78
N GLY A 94 1.95 6.22 -8.08
CA GLY A 94 1.80 6.27 -6.63
C GLY A 94 3.14 6.07 -5.91
N MET A 95 3.94 5.08 -6.32
CA MET A 95 5.28 4.85 -5.80
C MET A 95 6.20 6.07 -6.04
N ARG A 96 6.18 6.62 -7.27
CA ARG A 96 6.93 7.84 -7.61
C ARG A 96 6.53 9.02 -6.73
N ARG A 97 5.23 9.25 -6.56
CA ARG A 97 4.70 10.34 -5.71
C ARG A 97 5.13 10.14 -4.25
N ALA A 98 5.08 8.91 -3.73
CA ALA A 98 5.49 8.61 -2.36
C ALA A 98 6.99 8.90 -2.14
N ILE A 99 7.87 8.52 -3.07
CA ILE A 99 9.29 8.82 -3.00
C ILE A 99 9.53 10.34 -3.02
N ASN A 100 8.85 11.06 -3.91
CA ASN A 100 9.01 12.50 -4.06
C ASN A 100 8.44 13.31 -2.89
N ALA A 101 7.50 12.74 -2.14
CA ALA A 101 6.89 13.37 -0.97
C ALA A 101 7.71 13.19 0.33
N LEU A 102 8.78 12.41 0.30
CA LEU A 102 9.67 12.28 1.45
C LEU A 102 10.34 13.61 1.78
N SER A 103 10.41 13.96 3.06
CA SER A 103 11.13 15.15 3.55
C SER A 103 12.66 15.04 3.41
N ILE A 104 13.16 13.81 3.25
CA ILE A 104 14.59 13.49 3.06
C ILE A 104 14.71 12.71 1.77
N LYS A 105 15.62 13.16 0.87
CA LYS A 105 15.86 12.48 -0.39
C LYS A 105 16.57 11.15 -0.16
N PRO A 106 16.05 10.03 -0.67
CA PRO A 106 16.72 8.74 -0.58
C PRO A 106 17.97 8.69 -1.50
N GLU A 107 18.99 7.96 -1.05
CA GLU A 107 20.17 7.62 -1.85
C GLU A 107 19.96 6.34 -2.66
N TYR A 108 19.07 5.46 -2.18
CA TYR A 108 18.68 4.24 -2.85
C TYR A 108 17.21 3.90 -2.54
N VAL A 109 16.51 3.32 -3.50
CA VAL A 109 15.10 2.92 -3.34
C VAL A 109 14.94 1.43 -3.60
N LEU A 110 14.28 0.75 -2.66
CA LEU A 110 13.82 -0.64 -2.79
C LEU A 110 12.30 -0.64 -2.97
N THR A 111 11.79 -1.26 -4.03
CA THR A 111 10.34 -1.33 -4.29
C THR A 111 9.86 -2.77 -4.26
N ASP A 112 8.63 -3.03 -3.76
CA ASP A 112 8.04 -4.36 -3.90
C ASP A 112 7.59 -4.61 -5.33
N GLY A 113 8.17 -5.63 -5.96
CA GLY A 113 7.75 -6.24 -7.22
C GLY A 113 7.92 -5.41 -8.50
N TYR A 114 7.94 -4.07 -8.45
CA TYR A 114 7.90 -3.24 -9.67
C TYR A 114 9.01 -2.19 -9.74
N PRO A 115 9.74 -2.12 -10.86
CA PRO A 115 10.66 -1.01 -11.11
C PRO A 115 9.87 0.27 -11.40
N ILE A 116 10.49 1.42 -11.10
CA ILE A 116 9.93 2.74 -11.39
C ILE A 116 10.73 3.36 -12.55
N PRO A 117 10.25 3.27 -13.80
CA PRO A 117 10.95 3.81 -14.95
C PRO A 117 11.20 5.32 -14.81
N GLY A 118 12.42 5.77 -15.16
CA GLY A 118 12.78 7.20 -15.13
C GLY A 118 12.95 7.80 -13.72
N LEU A 119 13.05 6.98 -12.67
CA LEU A 119 13.48 7.44 -11.37
C LEU A 119 15.00 7.74 -11.43
N THR A 120 15.39 8.96 -11.05
CA THR A 120 16.82 9.38 -11.06
C THR A 120 17.63 8.77 -9.91
N THR A 121 16.99 8.47 -8.79
CA THR A 121 17.60 7.78 -7.67
C THR A 121 17.83 6.31 -8.04
N PRO A 122 19.02 5.73 -7.77
CA PRO A 122 19.26 4.30 -7.93
C PRO A 122 18.17 3.47 -7.24
N ASN A 123 17.65 2.48 -7.95
CA ASN A 123 16.54 1.68 -7.40
C ASN A 123 16.61 0.22 -7.81
N LEU A 124 16.00 -0.63 -6.99
CA LEU A 124 15.90 -2.06 -7.22
C LEU A 124 14.48 -2.54 -6.91
N ALA A 125 13.83 -3.15 -7.90
CA ALA A 125 12.60 -3.90 -7.67
C ALA A 125 12.93 -5.27 -7.08
N VAL A 126 12.34 -5.58 -5.94
CA VAL A 126 12.59 -6.79 -5.17
C VAL A 126 11.33 -7.65 -5.21
N TRP A 127 11.45 -8.87 -5.73
CA TRP A 127 10.34 -9.82 -5.70
C TRP A 127 10.09 -10.28 -4.25
N LYS A 128 8.84 -10.16 -3.77
CA LYS A 128 8.47 -10.38 -2.37
C LYS A 128 9.36 -9.57 -1.42
N GLY A 129 9.51 -8.29 -1.73
CA GLY A 129 10.40 -7.39 -1.01
C GLY A 129 10.02 -7.24 0.46
N ASP A 130 8.73 -7.30 0.77
CA ASP A 130 8.15 -7.32 2.11
C ASP A 130 8.61 -8.49 3.00
N GLN A 131 9.24 -9.54 2.43
CA GLN A 131 9.81 -10.68 3.16
C GLN A 131 11.33 -10.62 3.30
N VAL A 132 12.02 -9.80 2.51
CA VAL A 132 13.50 -9.83 2.40
C VAL A 132 14.18 -8.48 2.65
N ALA A 133 13.42 -7.38 2.65
CA ALA A 133 13.89 -6.02 2.88
C ALA A 133 13.03 -5.33 3.95
N ILE A 134 13.65 -5.00 5.08
CA ILE A 134 12.94 -4.43 6.25
C ILE A 134 12.29 -3.08 5.95
N SER A 135 12.90 -2.26 5.09
CA SER A 135 12.33 -1.00 4.64
C SER A 135 11.05 -1.20 3.81
N ILE A 136 10.99 -2.25 2.97
CA ILE A 136 9.77 -2.60 2.23
C ILE A 136 8.70 -3.15 3.18
N SER A 137 9.08 -4.04 4.13
CA SER A 137 8.16 -4.55 5.17
C SER A 137 7.54 -3.40 5.98
N ALA A 138 8.35 -2.41 6.36
CA ALA A 138 7.89 -1.22 7.07
C ALA A 138 6.89 -0.40 6.22
N ALA A 139 7.18 -0.17 4.94
CA ALA A 139 6.27 0.49 4.01
C ALA A 139 4.94 -0.28 3.85
N SER A 140 5.00 -1.61 3.75
CA SER A 140 3.83 -2.50 3.69
C SER A 140 2.89 -2.30 4.90
N ILE A 141 3.46 -2.26 6.12
CA ILE A 141 2.68 -2.00 7.34
C ILE A 141 2.04 -0.61 7.30
N LEU A 142 2.78 0.44 6.91
CA LEU A 142 2.24 1.80 6.81
C LEU A 142 1.08 1.87 5.81
N ALA A 143 1.27 1.34 4.60
CA ALA A 143 0.26 1.35 3.57
C ALA A 143 -0.99 0.55 3.98
N LYS A 144 -0.80 -0.63 4.58
CA LYS A 144 -1.89 -1.53 4.97
C LYS A 144 -2.72 -0.96 6.10
N VAL A 145 -2.10 -0.46 7.18
CA VAL A 145 -2.84 0.12 8.31
C VAL A 145 -3.60 1.37 7.89
N TYR A 146 -2.96 2.23 7.11
CA TYR A 146 -3.61 3.46 6.63
C TYR A 146 -4.82 3.14 5.75
N ARG A 147 -4.67 2.22 4.79
CA ARG A 147 -5.78 1.79 3.93
C ARG A 147 -6.90 1.13 4.71
N ASP A 148 -6.59 0.27 5.67
CA ASP A 148 -7.60 -0.41 6.47
C ASP A 148 -8.45 0.57 7.29
N LYS A 149 -7.86 1.69 7.77
CA LYS A 149 -8.59 2.80 8.42
C LYS A 149 -9.55 3.47 7.45
N ILE A 150 -9.12 3.82 6.23
CA ILE A 150 -10.01 4.37 5.20
C ILE A 150 -11.20 3.43 4.95
N MET A 151 -10.96 2.12 4.86
CA MET A 151 -12.04 1.16 4.60
C MET A 151 -13.02 1.02 5.77
N ILE A 152 -12.58 1.28 7.02
CA ILE A 152 -13.44 1.35 8.20
C ILE A 152 -14.28 2.63 8.18
N GLU A 153 -13.69 3.76 7.81
CA GLU A 153 -14.40 5.04 7.66
C GLU A 153 -15.47 4.95 6.55
N LEU A 154 -15.11 4.36 5.41
CA LEU A 154 -16.06 4.11 4.31
C LEU A 154 -17.18 3.13 4.71
N ASP A 155 -16.95 2.20 5.63
CA ASP A 155 -18.01 1.32 6.15
C ASP A 155 -19.05 2.09 6.97
N GLN A 156 -18.64 3.15 7.68
CA GLN A 156 -19.56 4.04 8.38
C GLN A 156 -20.39 4.90 7.41
N GLU A 157 -19.81 5.31 6.28
CA GLU A 157 -20.50 6.05 5.24
C GLU A 157 -21.46 5.15 4.43
N TYR A 158 -21.08 3.87 4.22
CA TYR A 158 -21.83 2.88 3.45
C TYR A 158 -22.09 1.61 4.27
N PRO A 159 -22.90 1.66 5.35
CA PRO A 159 -22.97 0.60 6.36
C PRO A 159 -23.48 -0.75 5.84
N ASN A 160 -24.21 -0.78 4.71
CA ASN A 160 -24.79 -2.01 4.17
C ASN A 160 -23.82 -2.86 3.35
N TYR A 161 -22.58 -2.39 3.15
CA TYR A 161 -21.61 -3.07 2.28
C TYR A 161 -20.60 -3.93 3.03
N GLY A 162 -20.40 -3.73 4.35
CA GLY A 162 -19.49 -4.53 5.17
C GLY A 162 -18.00 -4.29 4.84
N LEU A 163 -17.65 -3.07 4.42
CA LEU A 163 -16.31 -2.69 3.97
C LEU A 163 -15.25 -2.82 5.06
N ALA A 164 -15.62 -2.63 6.32
CA ALA A 164 -14.72 -2.82 7.47
C ALA A 164 -14.27 -4.29 7.62
N GLY A 165 -15.09 -5.25 7.17
CA GLY A 165 -14.73 -6.67 7.20
C GLY A 165 -13.79 -7.05 6.07
N HIS A 166 -14.28 -7.00 4.86
CA HIS A 166 -13.57 -7.51 3.66
C HIS A 166 -12.66 -6.48 2.98
N LYS A 167 -12.54 -5.25 3.51
CA LYS A 167 -11.63 -4.20 3.00
C LYS A 167 -11.74 -3.93 1.49
N GLY A 168 -12.95 -4.07 0.93
CA GLY A 168 -13.24 -3.86 -0.49
C GLY A 168 -12.91 -5.03 -1.42
N TYR A 169 -12.49 -6.19 -0.89
CA TYR A 169 -12.33 -7.40 -1.69
C TYR A 169 -13.70 -7.95 -2.11
N ILE A 170 -13.75 -8.58 -3.30
CA ILE A 170 -14.97 -9.21 -3.82
C ILE A 170 -15.21 -10.55 -3.10
N THR A 171 -15.94 -10.48 -2.00
CA THR A 171 -16.42 -11.65 -1.23
C THR A 171 -17.86 -11.95 -1.60
N ALA A 172 -18.38 -13.09 -1.12
CA ALA A 172 -19.80 -13.42 -1.28
C ALA A 172 -20.72 -12.36 -0.66
N SER A 173 -20.36 -11.86 0.55
CA SER A 173 -21.10 -10.77 1.22
C SER A 173 -21.04 -9.46 0.45
N HIS A 174 -19.86 -9.05 -0.06
CA HIS A 174 -19.72 -7.84 -0.85
C HIS A 174 -20.51 -7.93 -2.17
N THR A 175 -20.45 -9.10 -2.83
CA THR A 175 -21.23 -9.40 -4.03
C THR A 175 -22.74 -9.30 -3.78
N ALA A 176 -23.23 -9.83 -2.65
CA ALA A 176 -24.64 -9.73 -2.26
C ALA A 176 -25.06 -8.27 -2.01
N ALA A 177 -24.23 -7.51 -1.28
CA ALA A 177 -24.48 -6.10 -1.02
C ALA A 177 -24.54 -5.26 -2.33
N ILE A 178 -23.64 -5.51 -3.26
CA ILE A 178 -23.68 -4.81 -4.57
C ILE A 178 -24.95 -5.16 -5.36
N LYS A 179 -25.41 -6.43 -5.31
CA LYS A 179 -26.67 -6.83 -5.97
C LYS A 179 -27.89 -6.18 -5.35
N GLU A 180 -27.92 -6.03 -4.04
CA GLU A 180 -29.06 -5.47 -3.31
C GLU A 180 -29.10 -3.95 -3.34
N HIS A 181 -27.93 -3.30 -3.16
CA HIS A 181 -27.84 -1.84 -2.95
C HIS A 181 -27.20 -1.09 -4.12
N GLY A 182 -26.67 -1.81 -5.12
CA GLY A 182 -26.05 -1.21 -6.32
C GLY A 182 -24.55 -0.92 -6.18
N VAL A 183 -23.99 -0.34 -7.23
CA VAL A 183 -22.59 0.04 -7.32
C VAL A 183 -22.39 1.45 -6.77
N LEU A 184 -21.47 1.61 -5.80
CA LEU A 184 -21.11 2.90 -5.19
C LEU A 184 -20.01 3.64 -5.97
N PRO A 185 -19.83 4.96 -5.76
CA PRO A 185 -18.72 5.74 -6.33
C PRO A 185 -17.33 5.23 -5.96
N ILE A 186 -17.21 4.55 -4.81
CA ILE A 186 -15.96 3.96 -4.33
C ILE A 186 -15.61 2.63 -5.01
N HIS A 187 -16.49 2.06 -5.83
CA HIS A 187 -16.18 0.86 -6.62
C HIS A 187 -15.41 1.23 -7.89
N ARG A 188 -14.38 0.44 -8.19
CA ARG A 188 -13.54 0.60 -9.38
C ARG A 188 -14.26 0.06 -10.61
N LYS A 189 -14.89 0.95 -11.36
CA LYS A 189 -15.74 0.60 -12.51
C LYS A 189 -14.97 -0.06 -13.65
N SER A 190 -13.67 0.18 -13.75
CA SER A 190 -12.77 -0.46 -14.70
C SER A 190 -12.45 -1.92 -14.39
N PHE A 191 -12.79 -2.39 -13.18
CA PHE A 191 -12.59 -3.79 -12.81
C PHE A 191 -13.73 -4.64 -13.37
N ALA A 192 -13.40 -5.75 -14.05
CA ALA A 192 -14.35 -6.60 -14.77
C ALA A 192 -15.55 -7.07 -13.92
N ASN A 193 -15.30 -7.39 -12.64
CA ASN A 193 -16.35 -7.80 -11.71
C ASN A 193 -17.35 -6.67 -11.39
N ILE A 194 -16.91 -5.41 -11.33
CA ILE A 194 -17.80 -4.26 -11.12
C ILE A 194 -18.47 -3.84 -12.41
N ALA A 195 -17.76 -3.84 -13.55
CA ALA A 195 -18.34 -3.57 -14.85
C ALA A 195 -19.53 -4.50 -15.15
N ALA A 196 -19.42 -5.78 -14.81
CA ALA A 196 -20.50 -6.76 -14.99
C ALA A 196 -21.79 -6.41 -14.21
N PHE A 197 -21.71 -5.79 -13.03
CA PHE A 197 -22.89 -5.31 -12.29
C PHE A 197 -23.54 -4.09 -12.96
N ILE A 198 -22.71 -3.17 -13.49
CA ILE A 198 -23.19 -1.97 -14.18
C ILE A 198 -23.92 -2.35 -15.46
N ASP A 199 -23.40 -3.31 -16.23
CA ASP A 199 -24.01 -3.76 -17.48
C ASP A 199 -25.30 -4.56 -17.27
N ALA A 200 -25.38 -5.33 -16.18
CA ALA A 200 -26.59 -6.05 -15.81
C ALA A 200 -27.74 -5.14 -15.30
N SER A 201 -27.44 -3.87 -15.00
CA SER A 201 -28.40 -2.87 -14.51
C SER A 201 -28.94 -1.95 -15.60
N LYS A 202 -28.50 -2.12 -16.86
CA LYS A 202 -28.97 -1.42 -18.05
C LYS A 202 -30.08 -2.21 -18.74
#